data_1fb2d34db94af2e63ea48db88dae2175
#
_entry.id   1fb2d34db94af2e63ea48db88dae2175
#
_cell.length_a   1.000
_cell.length_b   1.000
_cell.length_c   1.000
_cell.angle_alpha   90.00
_cell.angle_beta   90.00
_cell.angle_gamma   90.00
#
_symmetry.space_group_name_H-M   'P 1'
#
loop_
_entity.id
_entity.type
_entity.pdbx_description
1 polymer ?
#
loop_
_entity_poly.entity_id
_entity_poly.type
_entity_poly.pdbx_seq_one_letter_code
_entity_poly.pdbx_strand_id
1 'polypeptide(L)' 'MDIGKVIKERRALLKISQQDLADYSGVGISTVKDLERGVGNPSIETLKKILDVVGLEMNLQVKQTIK' A
#
# COMPACT_ATOMS: atom_id res chain seq x y z
N MET A 1 -11.73 -0.63 -5.52
CA MET A 1 -11.03 -1.21 -4.37
C MET A 1 -10.35 -0.11 -3.57
N ASP A 2 -10.52 -0.13 -2.28
CA ASP A 2 -9.88 0.82 -1.40
C ASP A 2 -8.55 0.25 -0.96
N ILE A 3 -7.47 0.66 -1.60
CA ILE A 3 -6.15 0.11 -1.35
C ILE A 3 -5.64 0.47 0.05
N GLY A 4 -6.00 1.64 0.54
CA GLY A 4 -5.62 2.04 1.90
C GLY A 4 -6.23 1.13 2.95
N LYS A 5 -7.49 0.76 2.74
CA LYS A 5 -8.18 -0.15 3.65
C LYS A 5 -7.55 -1.54 3.62
N VAL A 6 -7.21 -2.02 2.44
CA VAL A 6 -6.56 -3.34 2.28
C VAL A 6 -5.22 -3.35 3.01
N ILE A 7 -4.42 -2.30 2.83
CA ILE A 7 -3.12 -2.18 3.50
C ILE A 7 -3.30 -2.17 5.02
N LYS A 8 -4.26 -1.39 5.50
CA LYS A 8 -4.53 -1.31 6.94
C LYS A 8 -4.94 -2.66 7.51
N GLU A 9 -5.79 -3.39 6.81
CA GLU A 9 -6.23 -4.71 7.25
C GLU A 9 -5.06 -5.70 7.26
N ARG A 10 -4.22 -5.69 6.24
CA ARG A 10 -3.03 -6.56 6.21
C ARG A 10 -2.07 -6.22 7.34
N ARG A 11 -1.86 -4.92 7.58
CA ARG A 11 -0.98 -4.47 8.66
C ARG A 11 -1.48 -4.96 10.01
N ALA A 12 -2.79 -4.82 10.25
CA ALA A 12 -3.40 -5.29 11.49
C ALA A 12 -3.23 -6.80 11.66
N LEU A 13 -3.40 -7.55 10.58
CA LEU A 13 -3.25 -8.99 10.58
C LEU A 13 -1.82 -9.40 10.92
N LEU A 14 -0.86 -8.66 10.43
CA LEU A 14 0.56 -8.90 10.71
C LEU A 14 1.00 -8.31 12.05
N LYS A 15 0.12 -7.59 12.72
CA LYS A 15 0.37 -7.00 14.05
C LYS A 15 1.54 -6.02 14.03
N ILE A 16 1.63 -5.24 12.99
CA ILE A 16 2.63 -4.17 12.90
C ILE A 16 1.93 -2.81 12.92
N SER A 17 2.64 -1.82 13.48
CA SER A 17 2.12 -0.46 13.56
C SER A 17 2.35 0.28 12.24
N GLN A 18 1.75 1.46 12.12
CA GLN A 18 2.03 2.33 10.98
C GLN A 18 3.52 2.71 10.94
N GLN A 19 4.11 2.93 12.12
CA GLN A 19 5.53 3.26 12.19
C GLN A 19 6.38 2.08 11.73
N ASP A 20 6.01 0.87 12.14
CA ASP A 20 6.72 -0.33 11.67
C ASP A 20 6.66 -0.43 10.16
N LEU A 21 5.49 -0.21 9.58
CA LEU A 21 5.33 -0.26 8.13
C LEU A 21 6.20 0.80 7.45
N ALA A 22 6.24 2.00 8.00
CA ALA A 22 7.08 3.07 7.46
C ALA A 22 8.55 2.65 7.53
N ASP A 23 8.98 2.13 8.66
CA ASP A 23 10.38 1.72 8.87
C ASP A 23 10.77 0.59 7.92
N TYR A 24 9.96 -0.44 7.83
CA TYR A 24 10.26 -1.60 6.98
C TYR A 24 10.23 -1.26 5.50
N SER A 25 9.33 -0.40 5.08
CA SER A 25 9.19 -0.05 3.67
C SER A 25 10.16 1.04 3.22
N GLY A 26 10.74 1.78 4.17
CA GLY A 26 11.56 2.94 3.86
C GLY A 26 10.75 4.13 3.38
N VAL A 27 9.46 4.13 3.65
CA VAL A 27 8.53 5.20 3.27
C VAL A 27 8.21 6.02 4.51
N GLY A 28 8.08 7.35 4.35
CA GLY A 28 7.78 8.22 5.46
C GLY A 28 6.45 7.90 6.14
N ILE A 29 6.39 8.09 7.45
CA ILE A 29 5.17 7.81 8.22
C ILE A 29 3.97 8.62 7.74
N SER A 30 4.19 9.86 7.31
CA SER A 30 3.10 10.68 6.78
C SER A 30 2.48 10.06 5.54
N THR A 31 3.30 9.49 4.68
CA THR A 31 2.83 8.84 3.47
C THR A 31 2.02 7.60 3.79
N VAL A 32 2.48 6.80 4.77
CA VAL A 32 1.74 5.62 5.21
C VAL A 32 0.37 6.03 5.75
N LYS A 33 0.34 7.04 6.60
CA LYS A 33 -0.92 7.53 7.18
C LYS A 33 -1.88 8.04 6.10
N ASP A 34 -1.36 8.83 5.17
CA ASP A 34 -2.17 9.37 4.08
C ASP A 34 -2.74 8.26 3.21
N LEU A 35 -1.92 7.28 2.89
CA LEU A 35 -2.35 6.16 2.06
C LEU A 35 -3.47 5.37 2.73
N GLU A 36 -3.34 5.12 4.03
CA GLU A 36 -4.38 4.37 4.76
C GLU A 36 -5.66 5.17 4.92
N ARG A 37 -5.58 6.51 4.91
CA ARG A 37 -6.76 7.37 4.95
C ARG A 37 -7.39 7.57 3.58
N GLY A 38 -6.73 7.11 2.52
CA GLY A 38 -7.23 7.28 1.18
C GLY A 38 -6.98 8.68 0.61
N VAL A 39 -6.00 9.39 1.13
CA VAL A 39 -5.64 10.72 0.63
C VAL A 39 -4.22 10.68 0.06
N GLY A 40 -3.90 11.70 -0.74
CA GLY A 40 -2.60 11.78 -1.38
C GLY A 40 -2.58 10.99 -2.67
N ASN A 41 -1.40 10.97 -3.27
CA ASN A 41 -1.23 10.35 -4.58
C ASN A 41 0.17 9.73 -4.67
N PRO A 42 0.40 8.61 -3.97
CA PRO A 42 1.72 8.01 -3.94
C PRO A 42 2.10 7.47 -5.32
N SER A 43 3.40 7.49 -5.61
CA SER A 43 3.89 6.88 -6.83
C SER A 43 3.71 5.36 -6.78
N ILE A 44 3.75 4.73 -7.94
CA ILE A 44 3.69 3.27 -8.01
C ILE A 44 4.87 2.66 -7.26
N GLU A 45 6.04 3.26 -7.36
CA GLU A 45 7.23 2.79 -6.66
C GLU A 45 7.03 2.80 -5.14
N THR A 46 6.51 3.91 -4.61
CA THR A 46 6.21 4.02 -3.19
C THR A 46 5.18 2.97 -2.77
N LEU A 47 4.15 2.82 -3.56
CA LEU A 47 3.10 1.87 -3.28
C LEU A 47 3.63 0.44 -3.25
N LYS A 48 4.49 0.08 -4.20
CA LYS A 48 5.11 -1.25 -4.23
C LYS A 48 5.92 -1.54 -2.98
N LYS A 49 6.67 -0.55 -2.50
CA LYS A 49 7.46 -0.72 -1.28
C LYS A 49 6.58 -1.07 -0.08
N ILE A 50 5.44 -0.40 0.02
CA ILE A 50 4.50 -0.65 1.11
C ILE A 50 3.83 -2.02 0.95
N LEU A 51 3.39 -2.34 -0.26
CA LEU A 51 2.72 -3.62 -0.53
C LEU A 51 3.64 -4.80 -0.25
N ASP A 52 4.92 -4.69 -0.58
CA ASP A 52 5.88 -5.75 -0.31
C ASP A 52 5.94 -6.10 1.17
N VAL A 53 5.93 -5.09 2.04
CA VAL A 53 6.01 -5.33 3.49
C VAL A 53 4.79 -6.09 3.99
N VAL A 54 3.61 -5.76 3.47
CA VAL A 54 2.37 -6.39 3.95
C VAL A 54 1.99 -7.65 3.16
N GLY A 55 2.88 -8.09 2.28
CA GLY A 55 2.69 -9.36 1.57
C GLY A 55 1.67 -9.29 0.44
N LEU A 56 1.54 -8.12 -0.17
CA LEU A 56 0.64 -7.94 -1.30
C LEU A 56 1.43 -7.68 -2.57
N GLU A 57 0.85 -8.08 -3.67
CA GLU A 57 1.42 -7.88 -4.99
C GLU A 57 0.54 -6.95 -5.81
N MET A 58 1.19 -6.12 -6.61
CA MET A 58 0.47 -5.31 -7.57
C MET A 58 0.61 -5.96 -8.95
N ASN A 59 -0.50 -6.39 -9.51
CA ASN A 59 -0.51 -7.01 -10.82
C ASN A 59 -1.22 -6.10 -11.81
N LEU A 60 -0.56 -5.87 -12.93
CA LEU A 60 -1.16 -5.15 -14.03
C LEU A 60 -1.49 -6.16 -15.13
N GLN A 61 -2.72 -6.15 -15.57
CA GLN A 61 -3.16 -7.05 -16.62
C GLN A 61 -3.63 -6.24 -17.81
N VAL A 62 -3.35 -6.76 -18.98
CA VAL A 62 -3.85 -6.15 -20.18
C VAL A 62 -5.37 -6.33 -20.21
N LYS A 63 -6.07 -5.23 -20.23
CA LYS A 63 -7.52 -5.27 -20.32
C LYS A 63 -7.90 -5.62 -21.74
N GLN A 64 -8.78 -6.60 -21.87
CA GLN A 64 -9.28 -6.95 -23.17
C GLN A 64 -10.20 -5.85 -23.66
N THR A 65 -9.91 -5.35 -24.82
CA THR A 65 -10.72 -4.29 -25.40
C THR A 65 -11.54 -4.82 -26.56
N ILE A 66 -12.67 -4.19 -26.77
CA ILE A 66 -13.54 -4.49 -27.89
C ILE A 66 -13.38 -3.41 -28.94
N LYS A 67 -13.16 -3.81 -30.12
CA LYS A 67 -13.02 -2.89 -31.22
C LYS A 67 -14.33 -2.33 -31.68
#